data_3207f7de9f0ac42697cb6591c7b6be91
#
_entry.id   3207f7de9f0ac42697cb6591c7b6be91
#
_cell.length_a   1.000
_cell.length_b   1.000
_cell.length_c   1.000
_cell.angle_alpha   90.00
_cell.angle_beta   90.00
_cell.angle_gamma   90.00
#
_symmetry.space_group_name_H-M   'P 1'
#
loop_
_entity.id
_entity.type
_entity.pdbx_description
1 polymer ?
#
loop_
_entity_poly.entity_id
_entity_poly.type
_entity_poly.pdbx_seq_one_letter_code
_entity_poly.pdbx_strand_id
1 'polypeptide(L)'
;MRDDELSFLLGKPNNYVFSFIIKPSDKNRFNEDQLDLLPFLLRCPFSKILVNGTKAGNVQLYHTKAIDEDGYKGFSHIIYPEKGEGTRIIWKKNNAPKGSTRKTNKPLLELLKTWIEQSYFDRQVNALEIFKRLKAESSIKFRVSDIEKCMKILCGSRQALLQKDSIDGVLRYWKEEL
;
A
#
# COMPACT_ATOMS: atom_id res chain seq x y z
N MET A 1 5.08 -5.04 6.07
CA MET A 1 4.00 -4.55 5.19
C MET A 1 4.25 -5.12 3.80
N ARG A 2 3.22 -5.60 3.11
CA ARG A 2 3.32 -6.09 1.73
C ARG A 2 3.04 -4.95 0.75
N ASP A 3 3.38 -5.17 -0.53
CA ASP A 3 3.13 -4.22 -1.63
C ASP A 3 1.64 -3.88 -1.82
N ASP A 4 0.76 -4.89 -1.72
CA ASP A 4 -0.69 -4.72 -1.78
C ASP A 4 -1.24 -3.93 -0.57
N GLU A 5 -0.71 -4.17 0.63
CA GLU A 5 -1.07 -3.41 1.83
C GLU A 5 -0.65 -1.93 1.74
N LEU A 6 0.54 -1.68 1.19
CA LEU A 6 1.02 -0.31 0.95
C LEU A 6 0.17 0.37 -0.12
N SER A 7 -0.13 -0.32 -1.23
CA SER A 7 -1.03 0.19 -2.27
C SER A 7 -2.40 0.57 -1.70
N PHE A 8 -2.99 -0.29 -0.87
CA PHE A 8 -4.26 -0.02 -0.20
C PHE A 8 -4.21 1.24 0.66
N LEU A 9 -3.18 1.41 1.50
CA LEU A 9 -3.04 2.60 2.36
C LEU A 9 -2.85 3.89 1.55
N LEU A 10 -2.20 3.81 0.39
CA LEU A 10 -2.08 4.93 -0.54
C LEU A 10 -3.37 5.19 -1.35
N GLY A 11 -4.44 4.42 -1.12
CA GLY A 11 -5.70 4.51 -1.86
C GLY A 11 -5.56 4.13 -3.33
N LYS A 12 -4.65 3.22 -3.66
CA LYS A 12 -4.33 2.80 -5.02
C LYS A 12 -4.74 1.33 -5.26
N PRO A 13 -4.86 0.88 -6.52
CA PRO A 13 -5.08 -0.54 -6.85
C PRO A 13 -3.99 -1.43 -6.24
N ASN A 14 -4.35 -2.67 -5.91
CA ASN A 14 -3.48 -3.62 -5.17
C ASN A 14 -2.09 -3.87 -5.79
N ASN A 15 -1.94 -3.70 -7.08
CA ASN A 15 -0.67 -3.90 -7.80
C ASN A 15 0.08 -2.58 -8.08
N TYR A 16 -0.38 -1.46 -7.56
CA TYR A 16 0.20 -0.15 -7.85
C TYR A 16 1.68 -0.06 -7.47
N VAL A 17 2.02 -0.37 -6.22
CA VAL A 17 3.42 -0.37 -5.74
C VAL A 17 4.24 -1.43 -6.48
N PHE A 18 3.67 -2.61 -6.72
CA PHE A 18 4.34 -3.68 -7.44
C PHE A 18 4.65 -3.31 -8.90
N SER A 19 3.80 -2.50 -9.54
CA SER A 19 4.05 -2.05 -10.92
C SER A 19 5.32 -1.22 -11.07
N PHE A 20 5.73 -0.49 -10.02
CA PHE A 20 6.98 0.29 -10.02
C PHE A 20 8.21 -0.61 -10.03
N ILE A 21 8.12 -1.78 -9.38
CA ILE A 21 9.20 -2.76 -9.34
C ILE A 21 9.32 -3.44 -10.71
N ILE A 22 8.19 -3.80 -11.32
CA ILE A 22 8.19 -4.54 -12.60
C ILE A 22 8.56 -3.66 -13.79
N LYS A 23 8.05 -2.44 -13.80
CA LYS A 23 8.20 -1.48 -14.91
C LYS A 23 8.63 -0.12 -14.35
N PRO A 24 9.87 -0.03 -13.85
CA PRO A 24 10.39 1.25 -13.43
C PRO A 24 10.42 2.18 -14.63
N SER A 25 9.73 3.30 -14.54
CA SER A 25 9.71 4.33 -15.58
C SER A 25 9.55 5.69 -14.92
N ASP A 26 9.89 6.74 -15.64
CA ASP A 26 9.71 8.11 -15.16
C ASP A 26 8.25 8.46 -14.86
N LYS A 27 7.30 7.72 -15.41
CA LYS A 27 5.87 7.89 -15.17
C LYS A 27 5.36 7.11 -13.95
N ASN A 28 6.09 6.09 -13.51
CA ASN A 28 5.71 5.19 -12.40
C ASN A 28 6.58 5.49 -11.18
N ARG A 29 6.35 6.61 -10.53
CA ARG A 29 7.04 6.98 -9.29
C ARG A 29 6.05 7.47 -8.24
N PHE A 30 6.46 7.38 -7.00
CA PHE A 30 5.74 8.04 -5.93
C PHE A 30 5.79 9.55 -6.13
N ASN A 31 4.67 10.23 -5.94
CA ASN A 31 4.66 11.70 -5.85
C ASN A 31 5.19 12.14 -4.48
N GLU A 32 5.41 13.44 -4.31
CA GLU A 32 5.96 14.02 -3.06
C GLU A 32 5.13 13.64 -1.84
N ASP A 33 3.81 13.79 -1.91
CA ASP A 33 2.90 13.44 -0.82
C ASP A 33 3.02 11.96 -0.41
N GLN A 34 3.19 11.06 -1.38
CA GLN A 34 3.38 9.65 -1.12
C GLN A 34 4.75 9.36 -0.51
N LEU A 35 5.80 10.04 -0.97
CA LEU A 35 7.14 9.91 -0.42
C LEU A 35 7.19 10.34 1.04
N ASP A 36 6.53 11.42 1.41
CA ASP A 36 6.44 11.90 2.80
C ASP A 36 5.74 10.91 3.73
N LEU A 37 4.86 10.08 3.19
CA LEU A 37 4.16 9.06 3.95
C LEU A 37 4.99 7.79 4.18
N LEU A 38 5.95 7.48 3.31
CA LEU A 38 6.70 6.23 3.37
C LEU A 38 7.46 6.03 4.70
N PRO A 39 8.15 7.02 5.29
CA PRO A 39 8.82 6.86 6.58
C PRO A 39 7.87 6.43 7.70
N PHE A 40 6.70 7.02 7.74
CA PHE A 40 5.65 6.66 8.70
C PHE A 40 5.13 5.24 8.47
N LEU A 41 4.80 4.89 7.23
CA LEU A 41 4.23 3.60 6.87
C LEU A 41 5.22 2.45 7.02
N LEU A 42 6.47 2.67 6.64
CA LEU A 42 7.55 1.67 6.70
C LEU A 42 8.27 1.65 8.05
N ARG A 43 8.00 2.60 8.94
CA ARG A 43 8.66 2.77 10.24
C ARG A 43 10.18 2.85 10.13
N CYS A 44 10.65 3.56 9.15
CA CYS A 44 12.08 3.78 8.95
C CYS A 44 12.33 5.21 8.49
N PRO A 45 13.47 5.81 8.83
CA PRO A 45 13.80 7.16 8.39
C PRO A 45 13.94 7.21 6.86
N PHE A 46 13.63 8.37 6.27
CA PHE A 46 13.67 8.58 4.82
C PHE A 46 15.05 8.27 4.23
N SER A 47 16.12 8.54 4.96
CA SER A 47 17.49 8.22 4.57
C SER A 47 17.75 6.71 4.36
N LYS A 48 16.92 5.83 4.93
CA LYS A 48 16.99 4.37 4.69
C LYS A 48 16.14 3.94 3.51
N ILE A 49 15.18 4.75 3.09
CA ILE A 49 14.33 4.49 1.92
C ILE A 49 15.07 4.90 0.65
N LEU A 50 15.78 6.02 0.71
CA LEU A 50 16.66 6.45 -0.38
C LEU A 50 17.94 5.61 -0.37
N VAL A 51 18.38 5.23 -1.55
CA VAL A 51 19.67 4.56 -1.71
C VAL A 51 20.79 5.55 -1.34
N ASN A 52 21.46 5.31 -0.21
CA ASN A 52 22.56 6.15 0.23
C ASN A 52 23.69 6.18 -0.82
N GLY A 53 24.16 7.35 -1.17
CA GLY A 53 25.35 7.56 -2.00
C GLY A 53 25.10 7.76 -3.49
N THR A 54 23.88 7.66 -3.96
CA THR A 54 23.55 8.12 -5.33
C THR A 54 23.29 9.61 -5.30
N LYS A 55 24.16 10.41 -5.85
CA LYS A 55 23.81 11.76 -6.24
C LYS A 55 22.61 11.64 -7.17
N ALA A 56 21.48 12.22 -6.77
CA ALA A 56 20.27 12.21 -7.57
C ALA A 56 20.60 12.75 -8.97
N GLY A 57 20.62 11.89 -9.96
CA GLY A 57 20.93 12.27 -11.33
C GLY A 57 21.55 11.16 -12.17
N ASN A 58 22.26 10.21 -11.56
CA ASN A 58 23.13 9.32 -12.34
C ASN A 58 22.97 7.82 -12.05
N VAL A 59 21.81 7.40 -11.55
CA VAL A 59 21.49 5.97 -11.45
C VAL A 59 20.72 5.58 -12.70
N GLN A 60 21.39 4.86 -13.59
CA GLN A 60 20.72 4.25 -14.74
C GLN A 60 20.28 2.83 -14.36
N LEU A 61 18.98 2.59 -14.39
CA LEU A 61 18.43 1.26 -14.21
C LEU A 61 18.38 0.55 -15.57
N TYR A 62 19.35 -0.33 -15.81
CA TYR A 62 19.36 -1.18 -16.99
C TYR A 62 18.89 -2.59 -16.62
N HIS A 63 17.91 -3.10 -17.33
CA HIS A 63 17.35 -4.43 -17.27
C HIS A 63 16.56 -4.82 -16.03
N THR A 64 15.24 -4.88 -16.22
CA THR A 64 14.37 -5.72 -15.41
C THR A 64 14.23 -7.07 -16.12
N LYS A 65 14.80 -8.13 -15.57
CA LYS A 65 14.60 -9.48 -16.05
C LYS A 65 13.69 -10.23 -15.07
N ALA A 66 12.57 -10.76 -15.54
CA ALA A 66 11.80 -11.71 -14.77
C ALA A 66 12.63 -13.00 -14.61
N ILE A 67 12.78 -13.46 -13.38
CA ILE A 67 13.49 -14.71 -13.07
C ILE A 67 12.42 -15.64 -12.51
N ASP A 68 12.30 -16.85 -13.10
CA ASP A 68 11.47 -17.91 -12.55
C ASP A 68 12.43 -18.95 -11.95
N GLU A 69 12.68 -18.83 -10.65
CA GLU A 69 13.48 -19.78 -9.89
C GLU A 69 12.59 -20.39 -8.81
N ASP A 70 12.53 -21.72 -8.75
CA ASP A 70 11.79 -22.49 -7.74
C ASP A 70 10.29 -22.14 -7.63
N GLY A 71 9.63 -21.81 -8.74
CA GLY A 71 8.23 -21.42 -8.77
C GLY A 71 7.96 -20.00 -8.20
N TYR A 72 8.98 -19.20 -7.98
CA TYR A 72 8.88 -17.81 -7.56
C TYR A 72 9.14 -16.85 -8.72
N LYS A 73 8.23 -15.93 -8.96
CA LYS A 73 8.50 -14.80 -9.86
C LYS A 73 9.42 -13.83 -9.14
N GLY A 74 10.66 -13.78 -9.57
CA GLY A 74 11.66 -12.80 -9.15
C GLY A 74 11.88 -11.75 -10.23
N PHE A 75 12.48 -10.63 -9.83
CA PHE A 75 12.89 -9.56 -10.73
C PHE A 75 14.34 -9.21 -10.40
N SER A 76 15.18 -9.16 -11.42
CA SER A 76 16.57 -8.73 -11.30
C SER A 76 16.73 -7.35 -11.90
N HIS A 77 17.25 -6.42 -11.12
CA HIS A 77 17.63 -5.10 -11.56
C HIS A 77 19.13 -4.95 -11.46
N ILE A 78 19.75 -4.32 -12.45
CA ILE A 78 21.16 -3.93 -12.37
C ILE A 78 21.18 -2.40 -12.26
N ILE A 79 21.72 -1.91 -11.15
CA ILE A 79 21.90 -0.49 -10.90
C ILE A 79 23.34 -0.15 -11.22
N TYR A 80 23.58 0.71 -12.19
CA TYR A 80 24.89 1.21 -12.54
C TYR A 80 25.13 2.57 -11.89
N PRO A 81 26.11 2.72 -11.02
CA PRO A 81 26.56 4.03 -10.57
C PRO A 81 27.24 4.77 -11.75
N GLU A 82 27.40 6.09 -11.61
CA GLU A 82 28.07 6.91 -12.62
C GLU A 82 29.50 6.41 -12.95
N LYS A 83 30.18 5.85 -11.96
CA LYS A 83 31.51 5.25 -12.11
C LYS A 83 31.54 3.94 -11.31
N GLY A 84 31.96 2.86 -11.94
CA GLY A 84 32.13 1.55 -11.30
C GLY A 84 31.25 0.45 -11.87
N GLU A 85 31.30 -0.73 -11.24
CA GLU A 85 30.55 -1.90 -11.66
C GLU A 85 29.07 -1.80 -11.19
N GLY A 86 28.19 -2.36 -12.01
CA GLY A 86 26.77 -2.42 -11.69
C GLY A 86 26.47 -3.36 -10.52
N THR A 87 25.59 -2.93 -9.62
CA THR A 87 25.11 -3.77 -8.51
C THR A 87 23.81 -4.46 -8.92
N ARG A 88 23.80 -5.79 -8.85
CA ARG A 88 22.61 -6.59 -9.13
C ARG A 88 21.77 -6.70 -7.86
N ILE A 89 20.51 -6.27 -7.95
CA ILE A 89 19.49 -6.43 -6.90
C ILE A 89 18.46 -7.43 -7.38
N ILE A 90 18.15 -8.42 -6.56
CA ILE A 90 17.12 -9.43 -6.84
C ILE A 90 15.95 -9.20 -5.88
N TRP A 91 14.76 -9.01 -6.47
CA TRP A 91 13.51 -8.90 -5.75
C TRP A 91 12.72 -10.19 -5.91
N LYS A 92 12.34 -10.82 -4.81
CA LYS A 92 11.43 -11.97 -4.84
C LYS A 92 10.03 -11.50 -4.44
N LYS A 93 9.03 -11.84 -5.25
CA LYS A 93 7.65 -11.57 -4.87
C LYS A 93 7.31 -12.39 -3.63
N ASN A 94 6.81 -11.73 -2.59
CA ASN A 94 6.30 -12.43 -1.43
C ASN A 94 4.98 -13.14 -1.80
N ASN A 95 5.07 -14.45 -2.06
CA ASN A 95 3.93 -15.30 -2.39
C ASN A 95 3.16 -15.77 -1.14
N ALA A 96 3.45 -15.20 0.04
CA ALA A 96 2.65 -15.50 1.23
C ALA A 96 1.16 -15.43 0.88
N PRO A 97 0.35 -16.43 1.30
CA PRO A 97 -1.06 -16.49 0.95
C PRO A 97 -1.72 -15.14 1.22
N LYS A 98 -2.35 -14.56 0.21
CA LYS A 98 -3.18 -13.38 0.40
C LYS A 98 -4.12 -13.70 1.55
N GLY A 99 -4.23 -12.83 2.54
CA GLY A 99 -4.98 -13.06 3.77
C GLY A 99 -6.49 -13.31 3.63
N SER A 100 -6.93 -13.77 2.45
CA SER A 100 -8.32 -14.11 2.12
C SER A 100 -8.87 -15.28 2.95
N THR A 101 -8.00 -16.16 3.46
CA THR A 101 -8.40 -17.31 4.31
C THR A 101 -8.53 -16.95 5.79
N ARG A 102 -8.09 -15.77 6.22
CA ARG A 102 -8.23 -15.36 7.61
C ARG A 102 -9.66 -15.03 7.97
N LYS A 103 -10.07 -15.42 9.16
CA LYS A 103 -11.33 -14.96 9.75
C LYS A 103 -11.34 -13.43 9.80
N THR A 104 -12.50 -12.83 9.60
CA THR A 104 -12.70 -11.39 9.73
C THR A 104 -12.36 -10.97 11.16
N ASN A 105 -11.64 -9.88 11.32
CA ASN A 105 -11.37 -9.27 12.62
C ASN A 105 -12.68 -8.61 13.11
N LYS A 106 -13.48 -9.37 13.85
CA LYS A 106 -14.81 -8.93 14.32
C LYS A 106 -14.74 -7.67 15.18
N PRO A 107 -13.82 -7.56 16.18
CA PRO A 107 -13.71 -6.33 16.97
C PRO A 107 -13.42 -5.10 16.11
N LEU A 108 -12.56 -5.22 15.08
CA LEU A 108 -12.28 -4.14 14.17
C LEU A 108 -13.50 -3.76 13.33
N LEU A 109 -14.24 -4.76 12.84
CA LEU A 109 -15.45 -4.51 12.04
C LEU A 109 -16.50 -3.76 12.86
N GLU A 110 -16.74 -4.16 14.12
CA GLU A 110 -17.69 -3.49 14.99
C GLU A 110 -17.24 -2.06 15.34
N LEU A 111 -15.95 -1.84 15.58
CA LEU A 111 -15.42 -0.49 15.79
C LEU A 111 -15.67 0.42 14.56
N LEU A 112 -15.43 -0.10 13.34
CA LEU A 112 -15.71 0.67 12.13
C LEU A 112 -17.20 0.97 11.94
N LYS A 113 -18.10 0.06 12.33
CA LYS A 113 -19.55 0.33 12.35
C LYS A 113 -19.90 1.43 13.35
N THR A 114 -19.36 1.38 14.55
CA THR A 114 -19.51 2.46 15.55
C THR A 114 -19.04 3.81 14.97
N TRP A 115 -17.94 3.85 14.21
CA TRP A 115 -17.49 5.09 13.58
C TRP A 115 -18.44 5.58 12.48
N ILE A 116 -19.15 4.67 11.78
CA ILE A 116 -20.21 5.06 10.83
C ILE A 116 -21.37 5.71 11.58
N GLU A 117 -21.79 5.15 12.72
CA GLU A 117 -22.83 5.72 13.58
C GLU A 117 -22.41 7.07 14.18
N GLN A 118 -21.12 7.25 14.47
CA GLN A 118 -20.53 8.48 14.98
C GLN A 118 -20.20 9.53 13.89
N SER A 119 -20.76 9.38 12.70
CA SER A 119 -20.59 10.35 11.60
C SER A 119 -19.14 10.53 11.09
N TYR A 120 -18.23 9.60 11.40
CA TYR A 120 -16.85 9.70 10.90
C TYR A 120 -16.77 9.60 9.38
N PHE A 121 -17.67 8.85 8.77
CA PHE A 121 -17.77 8.62 7.34
C PHE A 121 -18.79 9.52 6.63
N ASP A 122 -19.35 10.55 7.29
CA ASP A 122 -20.19 11.55 6.63
C ASP A 122 -19.36 12.43 5.70
N ARG A 123 -18.04 12.43 5.86
CA ARG A 123 -17.07 12.96 4.91
C ARG A 123 -16.32 11.84 4.19
N GLN A 124 -15.74 12.17 3.05
CA GLN A 124 -14.89 11.24 2.31
C GLN A 124 -13.58 10.98 3.06
N VAL A 125 -13.31 9.72 3.41
CA VAL A 125 -12.11 9.27 4.14
C VAL A 125 -11.35 8.26 3.30
N ASN A 126 -10.02 8.30 3.34
CA ASN A 126 -9.18 7.30 2.67
C ASN A 126 -8.66 6.24 3.66
N ALA A 127 -8.08 5.16 3.12
CA ALA A 127 -7.58 4.05 3.93
C ALA A 127 -6.48 4.46 4.92
N LEU A 128 -5.66 5.44 4.57
CA LEU A 128 -4.59 5.94 5.44
C LEU A 128 -5.14 6.70 6.65
N GLU A 129 -6.19 7.52 6.46
CA GLU A 129 -6.86 8.21 7.57
C GLU A 129 -7.47 7.21 8.55
N ILE A 130 -8.14 6.17 8.03
CA ILE A 130 -8.68 5.07 8.86
C ILE A 130 -7.54 4.39 9.64
N PHE A 131 -6.43 4.06 8.96
CA PHE A 131 -5.28 3.43 9.59
C PHE A 131 -4.65 4.31 10.69
N LYS A 132 -4.47 5.62 10.43
CA LYS A 132 -3.94 6.58 11.41
C LYS A 132 -4.85 6.65 12.64
N ARG A 133 -6.15 6.79 12.46
CA ARG A 133 -7.12 6.84 13.53
C ARG A 133 -7.13 5.55 14.37
N LEU A 134 -7.15 4.38 13.71
CA LEU A 134 -7.04 3.09 14.40
C LEU A 134 -5.77 2.97 15.25
N LYS A 135 -4.66 3.51 14.76
CA LYS A 135 -3.39 3.51 15.51
C LYS A 135 -3.40 4.45 16.71
N ALA A 136 -4.12 5.57 16.63
CA ALA A 136 -4.20 6.56 17.69
C ALA A 136 -5.23 6.19 18.77
N GLU A 137 -6.39 5.67 18.38
CA GLU A 137 -7.57 5.57 19.25
C GLU A 137 -7.89 4.12 19.65
N SER A 138 -7.29 3.11 19.01
CA SER A 138 -7.67 1.72 19.22
C SER A 138 -6.57 0.87 19.85
N SER A 139 -6.92 0.08 20.86
CA SER A 139 -6.09 -0.99 21.43
C SER A 139 -6.20 -2.32 20.67
N ILE A 140 -7.07 -2.40 19.66
CA ILE A 140 -7.28 -3.61 18.87
C ILE A 140 -6.03 -3.94 18.07
N LYS A 141 -5.56 -5.19 18.15
CA LYS A 141 -4.48 -5.69 17.30
C LYS A 141 -5.01 -5.97 15.91
N PHE A 142 -4.49 -5.28 14.90
CA PHE A 142 -4.89 -5.42 13.50
C PHE A 142 -3.70 -5.34 12.54
N ARG A 143 -3.91 -5.85 11.34
CA ARG A 143 -3.04 -5.67 10.17
C ARG A 143 -3.76 -4.80 9.14
N VAL A 144 -3.02 -4.25 8.20
CA VAL A 144 -3.61 -3.47 7.09
C VAL A 144 -4.62 -4.31 6.29
N SER A 145 -4.30 -5.59 6.07
CA SER A 145 -5.20 -6.55 5.40
C SER A 145 -6.52 -6.79 6.15
N ASP A 146 -6.55 -6.61 7.47
CA ASP A 146 -7.80 -6.72 8.24
C ASP A 146 -8.69 -5.49 7.97
N ILE A 147 -8.08 -4.29 7.87
CA ILE A 147 -8.81 -3.06 7.50
C ILE A 147 -9.41 -3.24 6.10
N GLU A 148 -8.57 -3.62 5.11
CA GLU A 148 -9.03 -3.84 3.74
C GLU A 148 -10.22 -4.80 3.68
N LYS A 149 -10.15 -5.90 4.43
CA LYS A 149 -11.24 -6.88 4.50
C LYS A 149 -12.50 -6.32 5.12
N CYS A 150 -12.40 -5.57 6.22
CA CYS A 150 -13.55 -4.91 6.84
C CYS A 150 -14.17 -3.87 5.89
N MET A 151 -13.37 -3.06 5.22
CA MET A 151 -13.87 -2.09 4.25
C MET A 151 -14.57 -2.78 3.06
N LYS A 152 -14.04 -3.92 2.58
CA LYS A 152 -14.73 -4.71 1.54
C LYS A 152 -16.10 -5.21 2.00
N ILE A 153 -16.23 -5.61 3.26
CA ILE A 153 -17.52 -6.05 3.84
C ILE A 153 -18.49 -4.87 3.92
N LEU A 154 -18.03 -3.71 4.43
CA LEU A 154 -18.87 -2.53 4.62
C LEU A 154 -19.34 -1.90 3.30
N CYS A 155 -18.56 -2.07 2.22
CA CYS A 155 -18.90 -1.54 0.88
C CYS A 155 -19.52 -2.58 -0.06
N GLY A 156 -19.52 -3.86 0.27
CA GLY A 156 -19.75 -4.94 -0.70
C GLY A 156 -21.03 -5.74 -0.52
N SER A 157 -21.85 -5.47 0.48
CA SER A 157 -23.12 -6.18 0.72
C SER A 157 -24.30 -5.51 -0.03
N ARG A 158 -25.42 -6.24 -0.19
CA ARG A 158 -26.68 -5.65 -0.69
C ARG A 158 -27.20 -4.51 0.20
N GLN A 159 -26.73 -4.45 1.44
CA GLN A 159 -26.95 -3.39 2.41
C GLN A 159 -25.60 -2.75 2.75
N ALA A 160 -24.94 -2.21 1.73
CA ALA A 160 -23.68 -1.50 1.92
C ALA A 160 -23.87 -0.34 2.89
N LEU A 161 -23.07 -0.28 3.94
CA LEU A 161 -23.08 0.83 4.89
C LEU A 161 -22.24 2.00 4.42
N LEU A 162 -21.32 1.75 3.48
CA LEU A 162 -20.40 2.74 2.92
C LEU A 162 -20.36 2.63 1.40
N GLN A 163 -20.26 3.77 0.75
CA GLN A 163 -19.90 3.91 -0.64
C GLN A 163 -18.37 4.03 -0.78
N LYS A 164 -17.88 3.75 -1.98
CA LYS A 164 -16.46 3.95 -2.32
C LYS A 164 -16.29 4.33 -3.78
N ASP A 165 -15.40 5.26 -4.06
CA ASP A 165 -14.98 5.59 -5.41
C ASP A 165 -13.55 6.12 -5.43
N SER A 166 -12.96 6.19 -6.62
CA SER A 166 -11.64 6.79 -6.83
C SER A 166 -11.78 8.27 -7.18
N ILE A 167 -11.46 9.14 -6.23
CA ILE A 167 -11.50 10.58 -6.36
C ILE A 167 -10.07 11.09 -6.39
N ASP A 168 -9.70 11.81 -7.45
CA ASP A 168 -8.31 12.26 -7.72
C ASP A 168 -7.28 11.12 -7.69
N GLY A 169 -7.73 9.94 -8.18
CA GLY A 169 -6.91 8.74 -8.21
C GLY A 169 -6.60 8.12 -6.84
N VAL A 170 -7.34 8.52 -5.78
CA VAL A 170 -7.27 7.96 -4.43
C VAL A 170 -8.61 7.35 -4.05
N LEU A 171 -8.62 6.08 -3.65
CA LEU A 171 -9.83 5.41 -3.20
C LEU A 171 -10.32 6.01 -1.88
N ARG A 172 -11.55 6.50 -1.88
CA ARG A 172 -12.23 7.13 -0.73
C ARG A 172 -13.48 6.36 -0.36
N TYR A 173 -13.91 6.51 0.89
CA TYR A 173 -15.05 5.85 1.50
C TYR A 173 -15.91 6.89 2.21
N TRP A 174 -17.24 6.79 2.11
CA TRP A 174 -18.17 7.67 2.79
C TRP A 174 -19.52 6.96 3.02
N LYS A 175 -20.31 7.48 3.94
CA LYS A 175 -21.69 7.07 4.14
C LYS A 175 -22.56 7.80 3.12
N GLU A 176 -23.48 7.10 2.47
CA GLU A 176 -24.47 7.73 1.62
C GLU A 176 -25.45 8.54 2.49
N GLU A 177 -25.66 9.81 2.16
CA GLU A 177 -26.74 10.58 2.76
C GLU A 177 -28.08 10.01 2.24
N LEU A 178 -28.94 9.59 3.16
CA LEU A 178 -30.29 9.12 2.88
C LEU A 178 -31.21 10.30 2.56
#